data_94ed0c1a004fc15d091ba14d3dec9fa2
#
_entry.id   94ed0c1a004fc15d091ba14d3dec9fa2
#
_cell.length_a   1.000
_cell.length_b   1.000
_cell.length_c   1.000
_cell.angle_alpha   90.00
_cell.angle_beta   90.00
_cell.angle_gamma   90.00
#
_symmetry.space_group_name_H-M   'P 1'
#
loop_
_entity.id
_entity.type
_entity.pdbx_description
1 polymer ?
#
loop_
_entity_poly.entity_id
_entity_poly.type
_entity_poly.pdbx_seq_one_letter_code
_entity_poly.pdbx_strand_id
1 'polypeptide(L)'
;MAQNKKIKYTTMTAKALAKKIEKELKTKDSIVIENVLVPSKMEHGTKFIKYWQNLSDYYIAVKDFDRNANDNTFKTKSIKFKNCKLRDAVLIVCSYSRYNELDIIYTECEVQHFDVRISDGYRDIIFSNCKVQNCNYLDSVNYYMNRTEITARNETTFEYCVFENCRANNFIHCEGEKFVNCKFNNCDFVGADLFQSAFTNCLYDDNTKGFQLVCPEKGEYIAFKKALVYVYKKSGKSATSDLLNNKLTGIIVEMPVIIELRIPKDAKRSSATTRKCRASKAEVLSITSIDGKKRYKKAVASWPGASKFVYEVGKTVVPNNGFEENRWIACAAGIHHFITRDEAVAY
;
A
#
# COMPACT_ATOMS: atom_id res chain seq x y z
N MET A 1 2.87 32.94 27.64
CA MET A 1 1.74 32.00 27.73
C MET A 1 0.68 32.45 26.73
N ALA A 2 0.58 31.81 25.57
CA ALA A 2 -0.46 32.13 24.58
C ALA A 2 -1.79 31.64 25.14
N GLN A 3 -2.76 32.53 25.32
CA GLN A 3 -4.12 32.20 25.70
C GLN A 3 -4.69 31.28 24.63
N ASN A 4 -5.03 30.04 24.98
CA ASN A 4 -5.80 29.10 24.12
C ASN A 4 -7.16 29.72 23.85
N LYS A 5 -7.27 30.53 22.80
CA LYS A 5 -8.60 30.97 22.31
C LYS A 5 -9.39 29.74 21.91
N LYS A 6 -10.46 29.45 22.61
CA LYS A 6 -11.36 28.33 22.30
C LYS A 6 -11.96 28.57 20.90
N ILE A 7 -11.58 27.73 19.94
CA ILE A 7 -12.06 27.84 18.55
C ILE A 7 -13.56 27.57 18.56
N LYS A 8 -14.35 28.49 17.99
CA LYS A 8 -15.80 28.30 17.80
C LYS A 8 -16.04 27.65 16.43
N TYR A 9 -16.58 26.45 16.42
CA TYR A 9 -16.89 25.73 15.19
C TYR A 9 -18.28 26.05 14.66
N THR A 10 -18.41 26.17 13.33
CA THR A 10 -19.69 26.15 12.64
C THR A 10 -20.05 24.70 12.32
N THR A 11 -21.11 24.19 12.92
CA THR A 11 -21.55 22.81 12.66
C THR A 11 -22.38 22.78 11.38
N MET A 12 -22.06 21.85 10.48
CA MET A 12 -22.83 21.61 9.25
C MET A 12 -22.78 20.13 8.84
N THR A 13 -23.79 19.70 8.09
CA THR A 13 -23.79 18.35 7.50
C THR A 13 -22.79 18.28 6.34
N ALA A 14 -22.32 17.05 5.99
CA ALA A 14 -21.47 16.83 4.83
C ALA A 14 -22.13 17.37 3.54
N LYS A 15 -23.45 17.16 3.37
CA LYS A 15 -24.22 17.68 2.22
C LYS A 15 -24.26 19.22 2.16
N ALA A 16 -24.39 19.88 3.31
CA ALA A 16 -24.37 21.34 3.37
C ALA A 16 -22.99 21.89 3.03
N LEU A 17 -21.93 21.23 3.52
CA LEU A 17 -20.56 21.57 3.21
C LEU A 17 -20.26 21.39 1.72
N ALA A 18 -20.69 20.27 1.11
CA ALA A 18 -20.56 20.02 -0.32
C ALA A 18 -21.20 21.13 -1.16
N LYS A 19 -22.44 21.48 -0.86
CA LYS A 19 -23.15 22.59 -1.57
C LYS A 19 -22.43 23.91 -1.44
N LYS A 20 -21.86 24.20 -0.27
CA LYS A 20 -21.07 25.42 -0.04
C LYS A 20 -19.83 25.41 -0.95
N ILE A 21 -19.07 24.30 -0.96
CA ILE A 21 -17.87 24.14 -1.78
C ILE A 21 -18.22 24.30 -3.28
N GLU A 22 -19.23 23.59 -3.76
CA GLU A 22 -19.68 23.67 -5.15
C GLU A 22 -20.08 25.09 -5.57
N LYS A 23 -20.82 25.79 -4.70
CA LYS A 23 -21.24 27.17 -4.97
C LYS A 23 -20.05 28.12 -5.09
N GLU A 24 -19.09 28.01 -4.18
CA GLU A 24 -17.92 28.91 -4.16
C GLU A 24 -16.94 28.59 -5.29
N LEU A 25 -16.69 27.31 -5.64
CA LEU A 25 -15.81 26.94 -6.73
C LEU A 25 -16.32 27.34 -8.13
N LYS A 26 -17.62 27.64 -8.27
CA LYS A 26 -18.13 28.20 -9.55
C LYS A 26 -17.59 29.59 -9.87
N THR A 27 -17.24 30.35 -8.86
CA THR A 27 -16.83 31.75 -9.01
C THR A 27 -15.41 32.05 -8.53
N LYS A 28 -14.77 31.09 -7.84
CA LYS A 28 -13.44 31.26 -7.26
C LYS A 28 -12.54 30.07 -7.64
N ASP A 29 -11.26 30.35 -7.88
CA ASP A 29 -10.27 29.29 -8.12
C ASP A 29 -9.68 28.73 -6.82
N SER A 30 -9.80 29.47 -5.71
CA SER A 30 -9.37 29.01 -4.39
C SER A 30 -10.43 29.37 -3.34
N ILE A 31 -10.74 28.38 -2.49
CA ILE A 31 -11.67 28.56 -1.36
C ILE A 31 -11.02 28.10 -0.07
N VAL A 32 -11.42 28.76 1.05
CA VAL A 32 -11.00 28.40 2.40
C VAL A 32 -12.22 28.03 3.22
N ILE A 33 -12.20 26.81 3.75
CA ILE A 33 -13.19 26.30 4.69
C ILE A 33 -12.54 26.29 6.08
N GLU A 34 -12.99 27.14 6.97
CA GLU A 34 -12.34 27.33 8.26
C GLU A 34 -13.33 27.11 9.42
N ASN A 35 -12.83 26.47 10.49
CA ASN A 35 -13.57 26.24 11.73
C ASN A 35 -14.92 25.51 11.52
N VAL A 36 -14.94 24.51 10.63
CA VAL A 36 -16.14 23.71 10.39
C VAL A 36 -16.08 22.41 11.16
N LEU A 37 -17.19 22.05 11.79
CA LEU A 37 -17.45 20.75 12.38
C LEU A 37 -18.48 20.00 11.54
N VAL A 38 -18.07 18.89 10.94
CA VAL A 38 -18.97 17.87 10.41
C VAL A 38 -19.07 16.79 11.49
N PRO A 39 -20.21 16.69 12.23
CA PRO A 39 -20.34 15.74 13.32
C PRO A 39 -20.50 14.32 12.81
N SER A 40 -20.01 13.36 13.60
CA SER A 40 -20.28 11.94 13.34
C SER A 40 -21.78 11.65 13.44
N LYS A 41 -22.29 10.89 12.49
CA LYS A 41 -23.65 10.31 12.53
C LYS A 41 -23.63 8.81 12.81
N MET A 42 -22.46 8.21 12.92
CA MET A 42 -22.33 6.78 13.17
C MET A 42 -22.45 6.48 14.66
N GLU A 43 -23.35 5.60 15.02
CA GLU A 43 -23.32 4.92 16.31
C GLU A 43 -22.09 3.98 16.36
N HIS A 44 -21.35 4.03 17.47
CA HIS A 44 -20.19 3.18 17.67
C HIS A 44 -20.54 1.70 17.46
N GLY A 45 -19.92 1.05 16.48
CA GLY A 45 -20.01 -0.40 16.23
C GLY A 45 -20.72 -0.83 14.95
N THR A 46 -21.26 0.07 14.15
CA THR A 46 -21.90 -0.28 12.87
C THR A 46 -20.84 -0.56 11.80
N LYS A 47 -20.87 -1.77 11.22
CA LYS A 47 -19.93 -2.16 10.17
C LYS A 47 -20.10 -1.28 8.94
N PHE A 48 -19.04 -0.61 8.51
CA PHE A 48 -18.93 0.26 7.34
C PHE A 48 -19.54 -0.32 6.04
N ILE A 49 -19.58 -1.63 5.91
CA ILE A 49 -20.02 -2.38 4.73
C ILE A 49 -21.52 -2.22 4.41
N LYS A 50 -22.36 -1.94 5.41
CA LYS A 50 -23.83 -1.80 5.20
C LYS A 50 -24.26 -0.43 4.70
N TYR A 51 -23.38 0.56 4.72
CA TYR A 51 -23.65 1.97 4.42
C TYR A 51 -23.51 2.37 2.96
N TRP A 52 -22.93 1.52 2.10
CA TRP A 52 -22.69 1.84 0.69
C TRP A 52 -23.95 2.10 -0.13
N GLN A 53 -25.13 1.71 0.36
CA GLN A 53 -26.38 1.83 -0.37
C GLN A 53 -27.17 3.14 -0.12
N ASN A 54 -26.84 3.93 0.94
CA ASN A 54 -27.51 5.18 1.30
C ASN A 54 -26.53 6.35 1.56
N LEU A 55 -25.58 6.54 0.71
CA LEU A 55 -24.39 7.36 0.93
C LEU A 55 -24.57 8.87 0.73
N SER A 56 -25.73 9.34 0.26
CA SER A 56 -25.95 10.75 -0.07
C SER A 56 -25.79 11.73 1.10
N ASP A 57 -25.88 11.25 2.35
CA ASP A 57 -25.82 12.10 3.54
C ASP A 57 -24.40 12.27 4.10
N TYR A 58 -23.44 11.46 3.65
CA TYR A 58 -22.05 11.42 4.14
C TYR A 58 -21.04 11.99 3.13
N TYR A 59 -21.46 12.22 1.89
CA TYR A 59 -20.57 12.70 0.86
C TYR A 59 -20.47 14.22 0.82
N ILE A 60 -19.26 14.72 0.86
CA ILE A 60 -18.90 16.03 0.34
C ILE A 60 -18.60 15.81 -1.15
N ALA A 61 -19.63 15.55 -1.94
CA ALA A 61 -19.46 15.32 -3.36
C ALA A 61 -19.39 16.67 -4.08
N VAL A 62 -18.22 17.02 -4.59
CA VAL A 62 -18.02 18.17 -5.47
C VAL A 62 -18.16 17.68 -6.91
N LYS A 63 -19.31 17.98 -7.52
CA LYS A 63 -19.62 17.58 -8.90
C LYS A 63 -19.47 18.78 -9.82
N ASP A 64 -18.92 18.56 -10.99
CA ASP A 64 -18.96 19.46 -12.15
C ASP A 64 -18.73 20.95 -11.83
N PHE A 65 -17.57 21.31 -11.38
CA PHE A 65 -17.27 22.72 -11.18
C PHE A 65 -16.85 23.45 -12.49
N ASP A 66 -16.80 22.77 -13.62
CA ASP A 66 -16.54 23.38 -14.92
C ASP A 66 -17.20 22.60 -16.07
N ARG A 67 -18.45 22.96 -16.41
CA ARG A 67 -19.18 22.39 -17.57
C ARG A 67 -18.82 23.06 -18.92
N ASN A 68 -18.10 24.16 -18.92
CA ASN A 68 -17.78 24.92 -20.13
C ASN A 68 -16.41 24.57 -20.72
N ALA A 69 -16.01 23.30 -20.63
CA ALA A 69 -14.71 22.84 -21.09
C ALA A 69 -14.61 22.66 -22.62
N ASN A 70 -15.00 23.70 -23.40
CA ASN A 70 -14.53 23.87 -24.77
C ASN A 70 -13.17 24.59 -24.83
N ASP A 71 -12.64 24.95 -23.66
CA ASP A 71 -11.37 25.64 -23.52
C ASP A 71 -10.33 24.62 -23.03
N ASN A 72 -9.36 24.29 -23.88
CA ASN A 72 -8.24 23.39 -23.58
C ASN A 72 -7.21 24.01 -22.61
N THR A 73 -7.59 24.98 -21.80
CA THR A 73 -6.71 25.59 -20.81
C THR A 73 -6.79 24.84 -19.50
N PHE A 74 -5.61 24.43 -18.99
CA PHE A 74 -5.49 23.88 -17.64
C PHE A 74 -5.88 24.93 -16.60
N LYS A 75 -6.86 24.59 -15.74
CA LYS A 75 -7.24 25.44 -14.61
C LYS A 75 -7.00 24.68 -13.33
N THR A 76 -6.17 25.22 -12.46
CA THR A 76 -5.95 24.69 -11.11
C THR A 76 -6.91 25.37 -10.15
N LYS A 77 -7.68 24.57 -9.43
CA LYS A 77 -8.51 25.03 -8.31
C LYS A 77 -7.99 24.48 -7.01
N SER A 78 -8.30 25.15 -5.89
CA SER A 78 -7.86 24.64 -4.58
C SER A 78 -8.97 24.75 -3.51
N ILE A 79 -9.05 23.73 -2.65
CA ILE A 79 -9.88 23.73 -1.43
C ILE A 79 -8.92 23.63 -0.24
N LYS A 80 -8.96 24.63 0.63
CA LYS A 80 -8.17 24.67 1.86
C LYS A 80 -9.07 24.51 3.07
N PHE A 81 -8.93 23.39 3.78
CA PHE A 81 -9.57 23.18 5.08
C PHE A 81 -8.60 23.60 6.18
N LYS A 82 -9.05 24.48 7.09
CA LYS A 82 -8.25 24.93 8.21
C LYS A 82 -9.01 24.81 9.52
N ASN A 83 -8.38 24.27 10.55
CA ASN A 83 -8.99 24.02 11.86
C ASN A 83 -10.36 23.30 11.76
N CYS A 84 -10.52 22.37 10.83
CA CYS A 84 -11.80 21.68 10.67
C CYS A 84 -11.79 20.35 11.43
N LYS A 85 -12.98 19.92 11.85
CA LYS A 85 -13.23 18.60 12.42
C LYS A 85 -14.18 17.84 11.50
N LEU A 86 -13.63 16.88 10.74
CA LEU A 86 -14.36 16.12 9.74
C LEU A 86 -14.51 14.69 10.24
N ARG A 87 -15.72 14.33 10.65
CA ARG A 87 -16.04 13.01 11.21
C ARG A 87 -17.00 12.28 10.30
N ASP A 88 -16.72 11.00 10.03
CA ASP A 88 -17.52 10.13 9.18
C ASP A 88 -17.90 10.82 7.84
N ALA A 89 -16.94 11.52 7.25
CA ALA A 89 -17.15 12.26 6.02
C ALA A 89 -16.30 11.64 4.90
N VAL A 90 -16.89 11.55 3.72
CA VAL A 90 -16.18 11.15 2.50
C VAL A 90 -16.13 12.37 1.58
N LEU A 91 -14.93 12.84 1.27
CA LEU A 91 -14.75 13.85 0.24
C LEU A 91 -14.64 13.14 -1.10
N ILE A 92 -15.67 13.28 -1.93
CA ILE A 92 -15.65 12.81 -3.31
C ILE A 92 -15.51 14.01 -4.22
N VAL A 93 -14.49 14.01 -5.02
CA VAL A 93 -14.30 14.99 -6.08
C VAL A 93 -14.42 14.28 -7.41
N CYS A 94 -15.49 14.58 -8.15
CA CYS A 94 -15.69 14.11 -9.50
C CYS A 94 -15.36 15.25 -10.46
N SER A 95 -14.31 15.12 -11.25
CA SER A 95 -14.04 15.99 -12.39
C SER A 95 -14.21 15.17 -13.65
N TYR A 96 -15.06 15.63 -14.56
CA TYR A 96 -15.21 15.02 -15.90
C TYR A 96 -14.25 15.60 -16.92
N SER A 97 -13.43 16.57 -16.54
CA SER A 97 -12.46 17.20 -17.44
C SER A 97 -11.06 16.69 -17.15
N ARG A 98 -10.38 16.16 -18.18
CA ARG A 98 -8.97 15.73 -18.11
C ARG A 98 -7.98 16.89 -17.89
N TYR A 99 -8.47 18.13 -17.89
CA TYR A 99 -7.65 19.35 -17.88
C TYR A 99 -7.78 20.16 -16.59
N ASN A 100 -8.54 19.70 -15.61
CA ASN A 100 -8.71 20.44 -14.35
C ASN A 100 -7.90 19.81 -13.24
N GLU A 101 -7.07 20.59 -12.58
CA GLU A 101 -6.33 20.22 -11.39
C GLU A 101 -7.07 20.74 -10.15
N LEU A 102 -7.12 19.95 -9.10
CA LEU A 102 -7.71 20.35 -7.83
C LEU A 102 -6.78 19.99 -6.69
N ASP A 103 -6.22 20.99 -6.03
CA ASP A 103 -5.46 20.83 -4.81
C ASP A 103 -6.37 20.78 -3.60
N ILE A 104 -6.17 19.83 -2.72
CA ILE A 104 -6.91 19.73 -1.45
C ILE A 104 -5.92 19.80 -0.31
N ILE A 105 -6.00 20.86 0.49
CA ILE A 105 -5.07 21.13 1.57
C ILE A 105 -5.81 21.14 2.90
N TYR A 106 -5.36 20.29 3.83
CA TYR A 106 -5.85 20.23 5.20
C TYR A 106 -4.76 20.76 6.14
N THR A 107 -5.07 21.77 6.93
CA THR A 107 -4.14 22.33 7.92
C THR A 107 -4.79 22.36 9.30
N GLU A 108 -4.11 21.83 10.30
CA GLU A 108 -4.59 21.80 11.70
C GLU A 108 -5.97 21.13 11.84
N CYS A 109 -6.30 20.16 10.99
CA CYS A 109 -7.58 19.49 10.98
C CYS A 109 -7.56 18.18 11.81
N GLU A 110 -8.73 17.85 12.38
CA GLU A 110 -9.00 16.52 12.92
C GLU A 110 -9.89 15.77 11.92
N VAL A 111 -9.42 14.65 11.41
CA VAL A 111 -10.17 13.78 10.50
C VAL A 111 -10.37 12.40 11.15
N GLN A 112 -11.61 11.93 11.16
CA GLN A 112 -11.98 10.66 11.78
C GLN A 112 -12.93 9.92 10.85
N HIS A 113 -12.66 8.64 10.56
CA HIS A 113 -13.39 7.84 9.56
C HIS A 113 -13.57 8.63 8.25
N PHE A 114 -12.48 9.19 7.79
CA PHE A 114 -12.48 10.09 6.64
C PHE A 114 -11.92 9.37 5.42
N ASP A 115 -12.61 9.53 4.30
CA ASP A 115 -12.24 8.94 3.03
C ASP A 115 -12.15 10.04 1.98
N VAL A 116 -11.15 9.98 1.11
CA VAL A 116 -10.99 10.91 -0.03
C VAL A 116 -11.00 10.11 -1.32
N ARG A 117 -12.00 10.32 -2.15
CA ARG A 117 -12.12 9.67 -3.45
C ARG A 117 -12.05 10.70 -4.55
N ILE A 118 -11.17 10.47 -5.49
CA ILE A 118 -10.93 11.37 -6.60
C ILE A 118 -11.07 10.58 -7.91
N SER A 119 -11.96 11.02 -8.78
CA SER A 119 -12.07 10.50 -10.14
C SER A 119 -11.43 11.49 -11.10
N ASP A 120 -10.48 11.04 -11.90
CA ASP A 120 -9.80 11.74 -13.01
C ASP A 120 -9.13 13.10 -12.70
N GLY A 121 -7.86 13.24 -13.06
CA GLY A 121 -7.06 14.47 -13.01
C GLY A 121 -5.83 14.40 -12.11
N TYR A 122 -4.87 15.31 -12.34
CA TYR A 122 -3.68 15.51 -11.51
C TYR A 122 -4.04 16.29 -10.26
N ARG A 123 -3.56 15.85 -9.07
CA ARG A 123 -3.97 16.52 -7.81
C ARG A 123 -2.99 16.26 -6.69
N ASP A 124 -2.72 17.32 -5.95
CA ASP A 124 -1.99 17.23 -4.70
C ASP A 124 -2.98 17.24 -3.52
N ILE A 125 -2.85 16.24 -2.64
CA ILE A 125 -3.56 16.20 -1.36
C ILE A 125 -2.53 16.39 -0.27
N ILE A 126 -2.62 17.47 0.50
CA ILE A 126 -1.67 17.81 1.54
C ILE A 126 -2.37 17.86 2.89
N PHE A 127 -1.85 17.11 3.85
CA PHE A 127 -2.23 17.18 5.25
C PHE A 127 -1.06 17.74 6.05
N SER A 128 -1.25 18.87 6.72
CA SER A 128 -0.23 19.50 7.54
C SER A 128 -0.74 19.72 8.97
N ASN A 129 0.01 19.27 9.96
CA ASN A 129 -0.34 19.34 11.39
C ASN A 129 -1.73 18.73 11.70
N CYS A 130 -2.12 17.68 10.99
CA CYS A 130 -3.44 17.08 11.14
C CYS A 130 -3.43 15.91 12.13
N LYS A 131 -4.58 15.64 12.74
CA LYS A 131 -4.85 14.44 13.51
C LYS A 131 -5.78 13.53 12.72
N VAL A 132 -5.30 12.31 12.42
CA VAL A 132 -6.03 11.30 11.62
C VAL A 132 -6.39 10.14 12.56
N GLN A 133 -7.69 9.87 12.76
CA GLN A 133 -8.14 8.89 13.74
C GLN A 133 -9.10 7.88 13.14
N ASN A 134 -8.94 6.61 13.52
CA ASN A 134 -9.85 5.51 13.16
C ASN A 134 -10.13 5.44 11.65
N CYS A 135 -9.14 5.79 10.81
CA CYS A 135 -9.31 5.81 9.36
C CYS A 135 -8.74 4.54 8.75
N ASN A 136 -9.50 3.98 7.82
CA ASN A 136 -8.97 3.06 6.81
C ASN A 136 -8.54 3.92 5.61
N TYR A 137 -7.72 4.90 5.87
CA TYR A 137 -7.38 5.96 4.92
C TYR A 137 -6.77 5.42 3.63
N LEU A 138 -5.95 4.39 3.78
CA LEU A 138 -5.25 3.77 2.65
C LEU A 138 -6.18 2.89 1.78
N ASP A 139 -7.40 2.57 2.25
CA ASP A 139 -8.40 1.80 1.48
C ASP A 139 -9.08 2.60 0.37
N SER A 140 -9.01 3.93 0.42
CA SER A 140 -9.96 4.74 -0.30
C SER A 140 -9.44 5.31 -1.60
N VAL A 141 -8.15 5.46 -1.75
CA VAL A 141 -7.57 6.17 -2.89
C VAL A 141 -7.62 5.36 -4.19
N ASN A 142 -7.73 4.02 -4.13
CA ASN A 142 -7.56 3.16 -5.30
C ASN A 142 -8.76 2.32 -5.76
N TYR A 143 -9.91 2.37 -5.10
CA TYR A 143 -11.00 1.43 -5.42
C TYR A 143 -11.73 1.71 -6.76
N TYR A 144 -11.52 2.85 -7.40
CA TYR A 144 -12.20 3.22 -8.65
C TYR A 144 -11.30 3.51 -9.84
N MET A 145 -10.02 3.23 -9.76
CA MET A 145 -9.18 3.24 -10.95
C MET A 145 -9.41 1.96 -11.75
N ASN A 146 -10.47 1.93 -12.53
CA ASN A 146 -10.55 0.99 -13.66
C ASN A 146 -9.26 1.13 -14.47
N ARG A 147 -8.63 -0.01 -14.76
CA ARG A 147 -7.39 -0.20 -15.52
C ARG A 147 -7.42 0.38 -16.95
N THR A 148 -7.71 1.62 -17.11
CA THR A 148 -7.47 2.34 -18.35
C THR A 148 -6.37 3.36 -18.08
N GLU A 149 -5.18 3.01 -18.52
CA GLU A 149 -3.99 3.79 -18.84
C GLU A 149 -4.09 5.32 -18.63
N ILE A 150 -4.31 5.79 -17.44
CA ILE A 150 -4.11 7.20 -17.11
C ILE A 150 -3.19 7.22 -15.90
N THR A 151 -1.94 7.58 -16.16
CA THR A 151 -0.93 7.93 -15.17
C THR A 151 -1.32 9.22 -14.45
N ALA A 152 -2.40 9.20 -13.70
CA ALA A 152 -2.72 10.28 -12.78
C ALA A 152 -1.87 10.04 -11.52
N ARG A 153 -0.80 10.78 -11.36
CA ARG A 153 0.01 10.81 -10.15
C ARG A 153 -0.74 11.62 -9.11
N ASN A 154 -1.53 10.97 -8.28
CA ASN A 154 -2.04 11.59 -7.07
C ASN A 154 -0.94 11.46 -6.01
N GLU A 155 -0.20 12.51 -5.72
CA GLU A 155 0.75 12.54 -4.63
C GLU A 155 0.02 13.03 -3.37
N THR A 156 -0.17 12.15 -2.38
CA THR A 156 -0.66 12.54 -1.06
C THR A 156 0.53 12.77 -0.14
N THR A 157 0.60 13.94 0.47
CA THR A 157 1.64 14.28 1.41
C THR A 157 1.06 14.53 2.80
N PHE A 158 1.65 13.88 3.82
CA PHE A 158 1.36 14.09 5.22
C PHE A 158 2.59 14.68 5.91
N GLU A 159 2.43 15.86 6.48
CA GLU A 159 3.50 16.53 7.20
C GLU A 159 3.10 16.78 8.65
N TYR A 160 3.95 16.39 9.60
CA TYR A 160 3.71 16.58 11.04
C TYR A 160 2.36 16.02 11.53
N CYS A 161 1.84 15.00 10.85
CA CYS A 161 0.54 14.42 11.18
C CYS A 161 0.68 13.35 12.28
N VAL A 162 -0.40 13.18 13.03
CA VAL A 162 -0.53 12.09 14.02
C VAL A 162 -1.65 11.17 13.58
N PHE A 163 -1.30 9.91 13.36
CA PHE A 163 -2.24 8.84 13.02
C PHE A 163 -2.55 8.02 14.27
N GLU A 164 -3.81 7.81 14.58
CA GLU A 164 -4.25 7.01 15.73
C GLU A 164 -5.29 5.98 15.32
N ASN A 165 -5.05 4.71 15.68
CA ASN A 165 -5.94 3.59 15.40
C ASN A 165 -6.32 3.45 13.92
N CYS A 166 -5.41 3.79 13.01
CA CYS A 166 -5.62 3.69 11.58
C CYS A 166 -5.20 2.31 11.05
N ARG A 167 -5.86 1.84 10.02
CA ARG A 167 -5.55 0.55 9.38
C ARG A 167 -5.36 0.75 7.89
N ALA A 168 -4.34 0.10 7.36
CA ALA A 168 -4.14 -0.06 5.93
C ALA A 168 -4.50 -1.50 5.56
N ASN A 169 -5.48 -1.70 4.70
CA ASN A 169 -5.91 -3.04 4.30
C ASN A 169 -5.19 -3.55 3.06
N ASN A 170 -5.22 -4.88 2.85
CA ASN A 170 -4.41 -5.66 1.89
C ASN A 170 -4.57 -5.33 0.39
N PHE A 171 -5.34 -4.33 0.00
CA PHE A 171 -5.73 -4.15 -1.41
C PHE A 171 -5.27 -2.83 -2.03
N ILE A 172 -4.36 -2.11 -1.37
CA ILE A 172 -4.09 -0.77 -1.79
C ILE A 172 -2.65 -0.63 -2.20
N HIS A 173 -2.51 -0.28 -3.45
CA HIS A 173 -1.31 0.31 -3.98
C HIS A 173 -1.28 1.76 -3.51
N CYS A 174 -0.61 2.02 -2.39
CA CYS A 174 -0.22 3.37 -2.03
C CYS A 174 0.89 3.79 -3.00
N GLU A 175 0.52 4.32 -4.13
CA GLU A 175 1.49 4.77 -5.11
C GLU A 175 1.84 6.23 -4.84
N GLY A 176 2.90 6.45 -4.07
CA GLY A 176 3.54 7.76 -3.98
C GLY A 176 3.20 8.61 -2.77
N GLU A 177 2.54 8.07 -1.72
CA GLU A 177 2.32 8.84 -0.50
C GLU A 177 3.63 9.19 0.20
N LYS A 178 3.71 10.43 0.69
CA LYS A 178 4.83 10.94 1.45
C LYS A 178 4.40 11.21 2.90
N PHE A 179 5.10 10.59 3.84
CA PHE A 179 4.92 10.83 5.27
C PHE A 179 6.20 11.48 5.81
N VAL A 180 6.08 12.72 6.26
CA VAL A 180 7.23 13.51 6.75
C VAL A 180 6.98 13.93 8.19
N ASN A 181 7.88 13.59 9.11
CA ASN A 181 7.78 13.90 10.53
C ASN A 181 6.46 13.44 11.18
N CYS A 182 5.87 12.36 10.68
CA CYS A 182 4.61 11.84 11.19
C CYS A 182 4.79 10.89 12.37
N LYS A 183 3.71 10.73 13.16
CA LYS A 183 3.62 9.77 14.27
C LYS A 183 2.48 8.79 14.02
N PHE A 184 2.75 7.52 14.26
CA PHE A 184 1.76 6.44 14.12
C PHE A 184 1.58 5.76 15.49
N ASN A 185 0.37 5.85 16.03
CA ASN A 185 0.01 5.30 17.34
C ASN A 185 -1.07 4.22 17.14
N ASN A 186 -0.78 2.99 17.55
CA ASN A 186 -1.71 1.85 17.45
C ASN A 186 -2.28 1.67 16.02
N CYS A 187 -1.42 1.85 15.01
CA CYS A 187 -1.79 1.68 13.61
C CYS A 187 -1.46 0.27 13.11
N ASP A 188 -2.17 -0.20 12.08
CA ASP A 188 -1.94 -1.52 11.50
C ASP A 188 -1.73 -1.39 9.98
N PHE A 189 -0.47 -1.61 9.56
CA PHE A 189 -0.02 -1.60 8.17
C PHE A 189 0.26 -3.02 7.64
N VAL A 190 -0.11 -4.06 8.39
CA VAL A 190 0.15 -5.45 7.98
C VAL A 190 -0.59 -5.74 6.68
N GLY A 191 0.18 -6.12 5.65
CA GLY A 191 -0.34 -6.43 4.33
C GLY A 191 -0.59 -5.23 3.41
N ALA A 192 -0.38 -3.99 3.88
CA ALA A 192 -0.44 -2.83 3.02
C ALA A 192 0.67 -2.89 1.96
N ASP A 193 0.34 -2.55 0.72
CA ASP A 193 1.33 -2.30 -0.32
C ASP A 193 1.75 -0.83 -0.23
N LEU A 194 2.95 -0.60 0.25
CA LEU A 194 3.54 0.73 0.38
C LEU A 194 4.52 1.03 -0.77
N PHE A 195 4.24 0.44 -1.93
CA PHE A 195 5.02 0.67 -3.13
C PHE A 195 5.11 2.18 -3.43
N GLN A 196 6.33 2.68 -3.61
CA GLN A 196 6.65 4.10 -3.81
C GLN A 196 6.35 5.06 -2.65
N SER A 197 5.76 4.61 -1.56
CA SER A 197 5.59 5.47 -0.37
C SER A 197 6.92 5.80 0.29
N ALA A 198 7.04 7.02 0.78
CA ALA A 198 8.23 7.52 1.48
C ALA A 198 7.90 7.88 2.93
N PHE A 199 8.71 7.39 3.87
CA PHE A 199 8.61 7.70 5.29
C PHE A 199 9.89 8.40 5.75
N THR A 200 9.81 9.71 6.02
CA THR A 200 10.96 10.53 6.46
C THR A 200 10.74 10.99 7.87
N ASN A 201 11.68 10.68 8.78
CA ASN A 201 11.65 11.05 10.20
C ASN A 201 10.32 10.67 10.89
N CYS A 202 9.72 9.55 10.53
CA CYS A 202 8.48 9.07 11.13
C CYS A 202 8.76 8.23 12.37
N LEU A 203 7.86 8.35 13.36
CA LEU A 203 7.89 7.59 14.61
C LEU A 203 6.66 6.70 14.70
N TYR A 204 6.83 5.52 15.30
CA TYR A 204 5.73 4.59 15.56
C TYR A 204 5.89 4.01 16.97
N ASP A 205 4.76 3.76 17.63
CA ASP A 205 4.72 3.13 18.93
C ASP A 205 4.81 1.60 18.83
N ASP A 206 4.96 0.94 19.97
CA ASP A 206 5.09 -0.55 20.04
C ASP A 206 3.83 -1.29 19.59
N ASN A 207 2.68 -0.62 19.57
CA ASN A 207 1.40 -1.19 19.14
C ASN A 207 1.20 -1.06 17.63
N THR A 208 1.97 -0.22 16.94
CA THR A 208 1.90 -0.05 15.49
C THR A 208 2.57 -1.22 14.79
N LYS A 209 1.84 -1.88 13.89
CA LYS A 209 2.26 -3.09 13.18
C LYS A 209 2.60 -2.80 11.72
N GLY A 210 3.45 -3.66 11.13
CA GLY A 210 3.85 -3.59 9.73
C GLY A 210 5.17 -2.85 9.49
N PHE A 211 5.67 -2.09 10.47
CA PHE A 211 6.96 -1.41 10.37
C PHE A 211 8.13 -2.25 10.88
N GLN A 212 7.90 -3.22 11.77
CA GLN A 212 8.94 -4.10 12.27
C GLN A 212 9.43 -5.02 11.15
N LEU A 213 10.73 -5.35 11.15
CA LEU A 213 11.25 -6.39 10.28
C LEU A 213 10.76 -7.76 10.74
N VAL A 214 10.27 -8.55 9.81
CA VAL A 214 9.86 -9.94 10.06
C VAL A 214 11.07 -10.86 10.16
N CYS A 215 12.09 -10.60 9.35
CA CYS A 215 13.34 -11.35 9.41
C CYS A 215 14.25 -10.83 10.52
N PRO A 216 15.11 -11.69 11.13
CA PRO A 216 16.11 -11.25 12.08
C PRO A 216 17.01 -10.16 11.52
N GLU A 217 17.22 -9.08 12.26
CA GLU A 217 18.05 -7.95 11.82
C GLU A 217 19.54 -8.30 11.75
N LYS A 218 19.99 -9.18 12.63
CA LYS A 218 21.40 -9.57 12.78
C LYS A 218 21.56 -11.08 12.82
N GLY A 219 22.80 -11.54 12.60
CA GLY A 219 23.12 -12.95 12.64
C GLY A 219 22.73 -13.69 11.36
N GLU A 220 22.98 -14.98 11.32
CA GLU A 220 22.45 -15.87 10.29
C GLU A 220 21.14 -16.50 10.75
N TYR A 221 20.32 -16.93 9.81
CA TYR A 221 19.06 -17.63 10.12
C TYR A 221 18.64 -18.57 9.00
N ILE A 222 17.77 -19.52 9.36
CA ILE A 222 17.15 -20.44 8.41
C ILE A 222 15.87 -19.81 7.87
N ALA A 223 15.64 -20.00 6.59
CA ALA A 223 14.50 -19.48 5.86
C ALA A 223 13.98 -20.51 4.85
N PHE A 224 12.75 -20.30 4.38
CA PHE A 224 12.09 -21.24 3.49
C PHE A 224 11.51 -20.54 2.28
N LYS A 225 11.54 -21.22 1.13
CA LYS A 225 11.01 -20.71 -0.11
C LYS A 225 10.28 -21.79 -0.91
N LYS A 226 9.09 -21.48 -1.40
CA LYS A 226 8.44 -22.32 -2.38
C LYS A 226 9.07 -22.12 -3.77
N ALA A 227 9.29 -23.22 -4.47
CA ALA A 227 9.87 -23.26 -5.81
C ALA A 227 9.29 -24.44 -6.59
N LEU A 228 9.76 -24.66 -7.80
CA LEU A 228 9.30 -25.74 -8.68
C LEU A 228 10.46 -26.68 -9.02
N VAL A 229 10.14 -27.97 -9.10
CA VAL A 229 10.96 -28.95 -9.79
C VAL A 229 10.16 -29.54 -10.95
N TYR A 230 10.87 -29.95 -11.98
CA TYR A 230 10.29 -30.65 -13.11
C TYR A 230 10.60 -32.14 -12.99
N VAL A 231 9.60 -32.97 -13.20
CA VAL A 231 9.76 -34.42 -13.16
C VAL A 231 9.14 -35.06 -14.42
N TYR A 232 9.76 -36.15 -14.87
CA TYR A 232 9.18 -36.93 -15.96
C TYR A 232 7.91 -37.64 -15.50
N LYS A 233 6.78 -37.39 -16.17
CA LYS A 233 5.48 -37.93 -15.81
C LYS A 233 5.48 -39.43 -15.65
N LYS A 234 6.15 -40.15 -16.56
CA LYS A 234 6.19 -41.63 -16.56
C LYS A 234 7.05 -42.24 -15.48
N SER A 235 8.21 -41.65 -15.16
CA SER A 235 9.17 -42.23 -14.22
C SER A 235 9.22 -41.56 -12.85
N GLY A 236 8.67 -40.35 -12.73
CA GLY A 236 8.77 -39.53 -11.53
C GLY A 236 10.20 -39.05 -11.21
N LYS A 237 11.18 -39.29 -12.09
CA LYS A 237 12.57 -38.81 -11.94
C LYS A 237 12.65 -37.32 -12.23
N SER A 238 13.58 -36.63 -11.58
CA SER A 238 13.81 -35.21 -11.83
C SER A 238 14.21 -34.93 -13.28
N ALA A 239 13.50 -34.05 -13.96
CA ALA A 239 13.77 -33.57 -15.31
C ALA A 239 14.33 -32.13 -15.31
N THR A 240 14.54 -31.53 -14.14
CA THR A 240 14.93 -30.11 -14.00
C THR A 240 16.23 -29.79 -14.72
N SER A 241 17.26 -30.66 -14.58
CA SER A 241 18.53 -30.46 -15.26
C SER A 241 18.40 -30.63 -16.79
N ASP A 242 17.58 -31.58 -17.24
CA ASP A 242 17.37 -31.81 -18.68
C ASP A 242 16.61 -30.65 -19.31
N LEU A 243 15.62 -30.09 -18.60
CA LEU A 243 14.93 -28.88 -19.02
C LEU A 243 15.88 -27.69 -19.16
N LEU A 244 16.72 -27.46 -18.16
CA LEU A 244 17.68 -26.35 -18.16
C LEU A 244 18.72 -26.46 -19.29
N ASN A 245 19.04 -27.68 -19.71
CA ASN A 245 19.99 -27.97 -20.78
C ASN A 245 19.33 -28.23 -22.14
N ASN A 246 18.00 -28.02 -22.26
CA ASN A 246 17.21 -28.31 -23.48
C ASN A 246 17.31 -29.78 -23.97
N LYS A 247 17.43 -30.73 -23.03
CA LYS A 247 17.62 -32.18 -23.30
C LYS A 247 16.41 -33.03 -22.85
N LEU A 248 15.18 -32.49 -22.99
CA LEU A 248 13.98 -33.22 -22.58
C LEU A 248 13.68 -34.43 -23.50
N THR A 249 13.40 -35.58 -22.88
CA THR A 249 13.12 -36.84 -23.59
C THR A 249 11.70 -37.36 -23.36
N GLY A 250 10.80 -36.60 -22.75
CA GLY A 250 9.43 -37.02 -22.46
C GLY A 250 8.56 -35.94 -21.82
N ILE A 251 7.33 -36.31 -21.47
CA ILE A 251 6.36 -35.43 -20.83
C ILE A 251 6.82 -35.14 -19.41
N ILE A 252 6.90 -33.86 -19.07
CA ILE A 252 7.23 -33.36 -17.73
C ILE A 252 6.00 -32.79 -17.05
N VAL A 253 6.04 -32.78 -15.72
CA VAL A 253 5.08 -32.10 -14.85
C VAL A 253 5.82 -31.23 -13.85
N GLU A 254 5.23 -30.11 -13.54
CA GLU A 254 5.71 -29.21 -12.48
C GLU A 254 5.26 -29.72 -11.12
N MET A 255 6.16 -29.70 -10.16
CA MET A 255 5.86 -30.07 -8.78
C MET A 255 6.38 -29.00 -7.83
N PRO A 256 5.55 -28.48 -6.93
CA PRO A 256 5.99 -27.54 -5.92
C PRO A 256 6.90 -28.25 -4.90
N VAL A 257 7.93 -27.51 -4.49
CA VAL A 257 8.92 -27.94 -3.51
C VAL A 257 9.19 -26.80 -2.52
N ILE A 258 9.75 -27.16 -1.37
CA ILE A 258 10.28 -26.21 -0.40
C ILE A 258 11.81 -26.29 -0.43
N ILE A 259 12.41 -25.13 -0.57
CA ILE A 259 13.84 -24.90 -0.42
C ILE A 259 14.09 -24.40 0.99
N GLU A 260 14.99 -25.04 1.70
CA GLU A 260 15.55 -24.56 2.95
C GLU A 260 16.82 -23.75 2.64
N LEU A 261 16.86 -22.54 3.13
CA LEU A 261 17.90 -21.56 2.88
C LEU A 261 18.57 -21.17 4.20
N ARG A 262 19.89 -20.97 4.16
CA ARG A 262 20.62 -20.21 5.18
C ARG A 262 20.82 -18.79 4.67
N ILE A 263 20.35 -17.80 5.42
CA ILE A 263 20.63 -16.39 5.14
C ILE A 263 21.86 -15.99 5.96
N PRO A 264 23.01 -15.74 5.31
CA PRO A 264 24.26 -15.44 6.01
C PRO A 264 24.19 -14.14 6.81
N LYS A 265 25.03 -14.02 7.84
CA LYS A 265 25.10 -12.83 8.72
C LYS A 265 25.36 -11.52 7.98
N ASP A 266 26.10 -11.57 6.88
CA ASP A 266 26.48 -10.43 6.04
C ASP A 266 25.55 -10.20 4.85
N ALA A 267 24.44 -10.94 4.75
CA ALA A 267 23.41 -10.67 3.75
C ALA A 267 22.59 -9.43 4.15
N LYS A 268 22.41 -8.49 3.21
CA LYS A 268 21.37 -7.47 3.34
C LYS A 268 20.01 -8.17 3.35
N ARG A 269 19.10 -7.68 4.17
CA ARG A 269 17.80 -8.31 4.38
C ARG A 269 16.70 -7.29 4.58
N SER A 270 15.49 -7.64 4.22
CA SER A 270 14.35 -6.74 4.26
C SER A 270 13.05 -7.53 4.35
N SER A 271 12.04 -6.93 4.94
CA SER A 271 10.63 -7.27 4.75
C SER A 271 9.84 -5.98 4.64
N ALA A 272 8.81 -5.96 3.80
CA ALA A 272 7.85 -4.86 3.76
C ALA A 272 6.83 -5.01 4.92
N THR A 273 5.57 -4.86 4.64
CA THR A 273 4.47 -4.96 5.62
C THR A 273 3.91 -6.38 5.77
N THR A 274 4.32 -7.30 4.89
CA THR A 274 3.89 -8.71 4.89
C THR A 274 4.91 -9.62 5.54
N ARG A 275 4.55 -10.90 5.68
CA ARG A 275 5.46 -11.95 6.17
C ARG A 275 6.55 -12.35 5.17
N LYS A 276 6.49 -11.85 3.93
CA LYS A 276 7.48 -12.12 2.88
C LYS A 276 8.74 -11.30 3.09
N CYS A 277 9.87 -11.99 3.22
CA CYS A 277 11.19 -11.40 3.39
C CYS A 277 12.01 -11.47 2.09
N ARG A 278 13.07 -10.65 2.01
CA ARG A 278 14.06 -10.66 0.92
C ARG A 278 15.47 -10.64 1.48
N ALA A 279 16.40 -11.29 0.79
CA ALA A 279 17.83 -11.23 1.10
C ALA A 279 18.68 -11.00 -0.15
N SER A 280 19.85 -10.38 0.04
CA SER A 280 20.83 -10.15 -1.04
C SER A 280 21.57 -11.41 -1.47
N LYS A 281 21.58 -12.44 -0.62
CA LYS A 281 22.14 -13.77 -0.91
C LYS A 281 21.58 -14.79 0.05
N ALA A 282 21.63 -16.07 -0.36
CA ALA A 282 21.23 -17.21 0.45
C ALA A 282 22.01 -18.45 0.04
N GLU A 283 22.33 -19.32 0.99
CA GLU A 283 22.88 -20.65 0.75
C GLU A 283 21.73 -21.67 0.69
N VAL A 284 21.72 -22.53 -0.31
CA VAL A 284 20.70 -23.58 -0.48
C VAL A 284 21.11 -24.81 0.32
N LEU A 285 20.42 -25.09 1.41
CA LEU A 285 20.72 -26.22 2.29
C LEU A 285 20.07 -27.52 1.82
N SER A 286 18.78 -27.43 1.51
CA SER A 286 18.03 -28.60 1.03
C SER A 286 16.87 -28.19 0.13
N ILE A 287 16.39 -29.13 -0.69
CA ILE A 287 15.20 -29.01 -1.54
C ILE A 287 14.37 -30.26 -1.34
N THR A 288 13.13 -30.10 -0.84
CA THR A 288 12.25 -31.23 -0.52
C THR A 288 10.87 -31.06 -1.14
N SER A 289 10.17 -32.16 -1.39
CA SER A 289 8.72 -32.13 -1.68
C SER A 289 7.95 -31.48 -0.52
N ILE A 290 6.72 -31.02 -0.79
CA ILE A 290 5.86 -30.40 0.23
C ILE A 290 5.68 -31.31 1.45
N ASP A 291 5.53 -32.63 1.24
CA ASP A 291 5.41 -33.64 2.30
C ASP A 291 6.76 -34.04 2.95
N GLY A 292 7.88 -33.46 2.50
CA GLY A 292 9.23 -33.71 3.01
C GLY A 292 9.86 -35.05 2.62
N LYS A 293 9.14 -35.95 1.91
CA LYS A 293 9.59 -37.32 1.65
C LYS A 293 10.61 -37.44 0.54
N LYS A 294 10.56 -36.58 -0.46
CA LYS A 294 11.48 -36.60 -1.60
C LYS A 294 12.47 -35.45 -1.53
N ARG A 295 13.71 -35.72 -1.94
CA ARG A 295 14.78 -34.72 -2.02
C ARG A 295 15.18 -34.48 -3.47
N TYR A 296 15.56 -33.25 -3.77
CA TYR A 296 15.97 -32.83 -5.10
C TYR A 296 17.30 -32.08 -5.03
N LYS A 297 18.09 -32.10 -6.09
CA LYS A 297 19.35 -31.37 -6.16
C LYS A 297 19.19 -29.94 -6.68
N LYS A 298 18.20 -29.73 -7.59
CA LYS A 298 17.94 -28.42 -8.21
C LYS A 298 16.46 -28.12 -8.24
N ALA A 299 16.12 -26.85 -8.08
CA ALA A 299 14.78 -26.29 -8.30
C ALA A 299 14.89 -24.95 -9.04
N VAL A 300 13.79 -24.48 -9.59
CA VAL A 300 13.69 -23.17 -10.26
C VAL A 300 12.68 -22.30 -9.56
N ALA A 301 12.84 -20.98 -9.68
CA ALA A 301 11.87 -20.03 -9.15
C ALA A 301 10.48 -20.29 -9.77
N SER A 302 9.42 -20.14 -8.96
CA SER A 302 8.02 -20.41 -9.35
C SER A 302 7.34 -19.30 -10.13
N TRP A 303 8.03 -18.20 -10.44
CA TRP A 303 7.43 -17.06 -11.11
C TRP A 303 7.39 -17.25 -12.63
N PRO A 304 6.22 -17.13 -13.31
CA PRO A 304 6.14 -17.13 -14.76
C PRO A 304 6.92 -15.93 -15.33
N GLY A 305 7.92 -16.20 -16.19
CA GLY A 305 8.79 -15.15 -16.75
C GLY A 305 10.07 -14.88 -15.95
N ALA A 306 10.26 -15.44 -14.75
CA ALA A 306 11.55 -15.47 -14.12
C ALA A 306 12.48 -16.36 -14.95
N SER A 307 13.31 -15.72 -15.79
CA SER A 307 14.33 -16.40 -16.54
C SER A 307 15.11 -17.36 -15.63
N LYS A 308 14.79 -18.65 -15.71
CA LYS A 308 15.58 -19.80 -15.22
C LYS A 308 16.44 -19.54 -13.97
N PHE A 309 15.90 -18.84 -12.93
CA PHE A 309 16.66 -18.67 -11.69
C PHE A 309 16.71 -20.01 -10.95
N VAL A 310 17.91 -20.56 -10.82
CA VAL A 310 18.15 -21.93 -10.35
C VAL A 310 18.65 -21.91 -8.92
N TYR A 311 18.06 -22.73 -8.09
CA TYR A 311 18.52 -23.10 -6.76
C TYR A 311 19.17 -24.47 -6.83
N GLU A 312 20.42 -24.61 -6.38
CA GLU A 312 21.15 -25.87 -6.33
C GLU A 312 21.71 -26.10 -4.93
N VAL A 313 21.44 -27.29 -4.37
CA VAL A 313 21.89 -27.65 -3.01
C VAL A 313 23.41 -27.50 -2.87
N GLY A 314 23.83 -26.85 -1.80
CA GLY A 314 25.23 -26.54 -1.49
C GLY A 314 25.79 -25.32 -2.22
N LYS A 315 24.98 -24.59 -2.98
CA LYS A 315 25.39 -23.36 -3.66
C LYS A 315 24.79 -22.12 -3.00
N THR A 316 25.56 -21.05 -3.02
CA THR A 316 25.07 -19.71 -2.70
C THR A 316 24.41 -19.10 -3.93
N VAL A 317 23.22 -18.56 -3.75
CA VAL A 317 22.47 -17.82 -4.78
C VAL A 317 22.46 -16.34 -4.45
N VAL A 318 22.52 -15.51 -5.51
CA VAL A 318 22.36 -14.06 -5.46
C VAL A 318 21.32 -13.64 -6.49
N PRO A 319 20.51 -12.59 -6.23
CA PRO A 319 19.53 -12.15 -7.22
C PRO A 319 20.19 -11.61 -8.49
N ASN A 320 19.64 -11.93 -9.66
CA ASN A 320 20.20 -11.50 -10.96
C ASN A 320 20.26 -9.96 -11.09
N ASN A 321 19.27 -9.25 -10.51
CA ASN A 321 19.14 -7.79 -10.61
C ASN A 321 19.58 -7.05 -9.35
N GLY A 322 20.46 -7.66 -8.55
CA GLY A 322 20.92 -7.08 -7.28
C GLY A 322 19.86 -7.15 -6.17
N PHE A 323 20.03 -6.33 -5.14
CA PHE A 323 19.14 -6.27 -3.99
C PHE A 323 18.57 -4.85 -3.88
N GLU A 324 17.23 -4.72 -3.91
CA GLU A 324 16.56 -3.45 -3.70
C GLU A 324 16.54 -3.10 -2.20
N GLU A 325 17.13 -1.96 -1.85
CA GLU A 325 17.23 -1.51 -0.46
C GLU A 325 15.94 -0.88 0.07
N ASN A 326 15.12 -0.31 -0.81
CA ASN A 326 13.82 0.20 -0.40
C ASN A 326 12.93 -0.96 0.06
N ARG A 327 12.75 -1.04 1.39
CA ARG A 327 12.01 -2.14 2.02
C ARG A 327 10.52 -2.15 1.64
N TRP A 328 9.95 -1.00 1.34
CA TRP A 328 8.53 -0.86 1.07
C TRP A 328 8.10 -1.45 -0.27
N ILE A 329 9.04 -1.73 -1.15
CA ILE A 329 8.77 -2.44 -2.41
C ILE A 329 8.76 -3.94 -2.13
N ALA A 330 7.58 -4.50 -1.85
CA ALA A 330 7.42 -5.89 -1.42
C ALA A 330 7.89 -6.92 -2.47
N CYS A 331 7.71 -6.64 -3.76
CA CYS A 331 8.06 -7.54 -4.86
C CYS A 331 9.34 -7.13 -5.61
N ALA A 332 10.22 -6.38 -4.98
CA ALA A 332 11.49 -5.92 -5.55
C ALA A 332 12.56 -7.02 -5.66
N ALA A 333 13.70 -6.68 -6.26
CA ALA A 333 14.84 -7.58 -6.44
C ALA A 333 15.37 -8.11 -5.09
N GLY A 334 15.61 -9.43 -5.02
CA GLY A 334 16.10 -10.13 -3.83
C GLY A 334 15.73 -11.61 -3.84
N ILE A 335 16.33 -12.39 -2.94
CA ILE A 335 15.95 -13.78 -2.69
C ILE A 335 14.76 -13.78 -1.74
N HIS A 336 13.56 -13.92 -2.31
CA HIS A 336 12.31 -13.94 -1.55
C HIS A 336 12.18 -15.24 -0.75
N HIS A 337 11.81 -15.13 0.53
CA HIS A 337 11.68 -16.25 1.44
C HIS A 337 10.72 -15.94 2.60
N PHE A 338 10.43 -16.95 3.41
CA PHE A 338 9.64 -16.87 4.64
C PHE A 338 10.48 -17.40 5.81
N ILE A 339 10.13 -17.01 7.01
CA ILE A 339 10.83 -17.43 8.24
C ILE A 339 10.45 -18.84 8.64
N THR A 340 9.21 -19.25 8.35
CA THR A 340 8.76 -20.61 8.65
C THR A 340 8.47 -21.41 7.38
N ARG A 341 8.58 -22.73 7.50
CA ARG A 341 8.25 -23.65 6.41
C ARG A 341 6.77 -23.58 6.03
N ASP A 342 5.91 -23.46 7.04
CA ASP A 342 4.45 -23.42 6.84
C ASP A 342 4.01 -22.16 6.08
N GLU A 343 4.62 -21.02 6.35
CA GLU A 343 4.41 -19.80 5.56
C GLU A 343 4.82 -20.00 4.09
N ALA A 344 5.95 -20.65 3.84
CA ALA A 344 6.38 -20.93 2.47
C ALA A 344 5.47 -21.93 1.77
N VAL A 345 4.90 -22.91 2.47
CA VAL A 345 3.92 -23.86 1.91
C VAL A 345 2.61 -23.17 1.58
N ALA A 346 2.14 -22.30 2.47
CA ALA A 346 0.86 -21.59 2.30
C ALA A 346 0.89 -20.53 1.19
N TYR A 347 2.07 -20.03 0.85
CA TYR A 347 2.27 -19.04 -0.22
C TYR A 347 2.12 -19.68 -1.60
#